data_79164269afee6ce104be1074ea4663c4
#
_entry.id   79164269afee6ce104be1074ea4663c4
#
_cell.length_a   1.000
_cell.length_b   1.000
_cell.length_c   1.000
_cell.angle_alpha   90.00
_cell.angle_beta   90.00
_cell.angle_gamma   90.00
#
_symmetry.space_group_name_H-M   'P 1'
#
loop_
_entity.id
_entity.type
_entity.pdbx_description
1 polymer ?
#
loop_
_entity_poly.entity_id
_entity_poly.type
_entity_poly.pdbx_seq_one_letter_code
_entity_poly.pdbx_strand_id
1 'polypeptide(L)'
;MLNDVRAVAFDLDNTLWDVEPVLARAETRLLEWLRQHCPRIPEQVSVADMRAAREELARAEPHNAHDVTYLRLTGLERHARECGYQEDIAARAFEVFLAARCEVEILPDVRPALARLGRAFALASLSNGNADLARIGLDSAFAVSLNARQIGAGKPERRCFERLADELGLLPPDILYVGDDPWLDVAAARAAGCRSAWMNRRASPWPAELAPADLSVRDCSELAALLGT
;
A
#
# COMPACT_ATOMS: atom_id res chain seq x y z
N MET A 1 21.54 11.26 13.47
CA MET A 1 21.11 12.57 12.93
C MET A 1 20.62 12.34 11.51
N LEU A 2 19.62 13.08 11.03
CA LEU A 2 19.02 12.88 9.69
C LEU A 2 19.71 13.68 8.58
N ASN A 3 20.89 14.23 8.87
CA ASN A 3 21.60 15.15 7.95
C ASN A 3 22.08 14.48 6.65
N ASP A 4 22.11 13.15 6.60
CA ASP A 4 22.60 12.39 5.46
C ASP A 4 21.45 11.79 4.60
N VAL A 5 20.18 12.09 4.96
CA VAL A 5 19.02 11.62 4.20
C VAL A 5 19.01 12.31 2.84
N ARG A 6 18.88 11.51 1.78
CA ARG A 6 18.83 11.96 0.38
C ARG A 6 17.48 11.65 -0.29
N ALA A 7 16.77 10.67 0.24
CA ALA A 7 15.43 10.32 -0.23
C ALA A 7 14.46 10.14 0.94
N VAL A 8 13.19 10.48 0.71
CA VAL A 8 12.07 10.18 1.61
C VAL A 8 11.13 9.25 0.88
N ALA A 9 10.96 8.05 1.41
CA ALA A 9 10.09 7.03 0.84
C ALA A 9 8.87 6.84 1.73
N PHE A 10 7.70 6.72 1.13
CA PHE A 10 6.42 6.65 1.83
C PHE A 10 5.75 5.31 1.61
N ASP A 11 5.17 4.75 2.67
CA ASP A 11 3.99 3.92 2.51
C ASP A 11 2.82 4.78 2.02
N LEU A 12 1.76 4.14 1.52
CA LEU A 12 0.62 4.83 0.91
C LEU A 12 -0.62 4.77 1.80
N ASP A 13 -1.14 3.57 2.02
CA ASP A 13 -2.39 3.31 2.74
C ASP A 13 -2.25 3.67 4.23
N ASN A 14 -3.20 4.43 4.81
CA ASN A 14 -3.16 5.00 6.15
C ASN A 14 -2.00 6.00 6.42
N THR A 15 -1.08 6.14 5.47
CA THR A 15 -0.01 7.13 5.52
C THR A 15 -0.39 8.41 4.76
N LEU A 16 -0.88 8.30 3.53
CA LEU A 16 -1.27 9.43 2.67
C LEU A 16 -2.79 9.61 2.55
N TRP A 17 -3.57 8.58 2.84
CA TRP A 17 -5.04 8.54 2.88
C TRP A 17 -5.52 7.42 3.80
N ASP A 18 -6.76 7.50 4.28
CA ASP A 18 -7.40 6.41 5.01
C ASP A 18 -7.85 5.31 4.06
N VAL A 19 -7.35 4.09 4.25
CA VAL A 19 -7.64 2.96 3.35
C VAL A 19 -8.98 2.28 3.62
N GLU A 20 -9.45 2.25 4.86
CA GLU A 20 -10.69 1.54 5.24
C GLU A 20 -11.92 1.98 4.43
N PRO A 21 -12.26 3.29 4.34
CA PRO A 21 -13.42 3.73 3.56
C PRO A 21 -13.24 3.46 2.07
N VAL A 22 -12.01 3.49 1.56
CA VAL A 22 -11.69 3.19 0.16
C VAL A 22 -11.97 1.72 -0.15
N LEU A 23 -11.47 0.81 0.67
CA LEU A 23 -11.70 -0.63 0.50
C LEU A 23 -13.19 -0.99 0.65
N ALA A 24 -13.88 -0.41 1.63
CA ALA A 24 -15.31 -0.64 1.81
C ALA A 24 -16.13 -0.21 0.58
N ARG A 25 -15.81 0.96 -0.01
CA ARG A 25 -16.43 1.44 -1.24
C ARG A 25 -16.10 0.54 -2.43
N ALA A 26 -14.84 0.12 -2.57
CA ALA A 26 -14.41 -0.74 -3.67
C ALA A 26 -15.08 -2.13 -3.62
N GLU A 27 -15.22 -2.73 -2.43
CA GLU A 27 -15.97 -3.97 -2.24
C GLU A 27 -17.46 -3.80 -2.54
N THR A 28 -18.06 -2.67 -2.14
CA THR A 28 -19.47 -2.36 -2.45
C THR A 28 -19.69 -2.26 -3.95
N ARG A 29 -18.86 -1.52 -4.68
CA ARG A 29 -18.98 -1.37 -6.14
C ARG A 29 -18.75 -2.69 -6.87
N LEU A 30 -17.77 -3.48 -6.43
CA LEU A 30 -17.56 -4.83 -6.96
C LEU A 30 -18.83 -5.69 -6.80
N LEU A 31 -19.42 -5.70 -5.60
CA LEU A 31 -20.61 -6.48 -5.32
C LEU A 31 -21.83 -6.03 -6.13
N GLU A 32 -22.02 -4.71 -6.28
CA GLU A 32 -23.08 -4.14 -7.13
C GLU A 32 -22.91 -4.57 -8.60
N TRP A 33 -21.70 -4.50 -9.11
CA TRP A 33 -21.39 -4.93 -10.46
C TRP A 33 -21.64 -6.44 -10.65
N LEU A 34 -21.23 -7.28 -9.68
CA LEU A 34 -21.49 -8.72 -9.71
C LEU A 34 -22.99 -9.03 -9.70
N ARG A 35 -23.79 -8.32 -8.89
CA ARG A 35 -25.27 -8.48 -8.90
C ARG A 35 -25.89 -8.21 -10.25
N GLN A 36 -25.38 -7.25 -10.99
CA GLN A 36 -25.89 -6.85 -12.30
C GLN A 36 -25.46 -7.79 -13.43
N HIS A 37 -24.21 -8.30 -13.37
CA HIS A 37 -23.61 -9.04 -14.48
C HIS A 37 -23.46 -10.54 -14.21
N CYS A 38 -23.35 -10.93 -12.96
CA CYS A 38 -23.07 -12.30 -12.51
C CYS A 38 -23.85 -12.64 -11.23
N PRO A 39 -25.19 -12.51 -11.20
CA PRO A 39 -25.99 -12.56 -9.97
C PRO A 39 -25.82 -13.85 -9.18
N ARG A 40 -25.54 -14.99 -9.83
CA ARG A 40 -25.29 -16.26 -9.14
C ARG A 40 -24.08 -16.22 -8.19
N ILE A 41 -23.08 -15.33 -8.44
CA ILE A 41 -21.94 -15.22 -7.56
C ILE A 41 -22.37 -14.65 -6.19
N PRO A 42 -22.93 -13.43 -6.08
CA PRO A 42 -23.33 -12.88 -4.79
C PRO A 42 -24.54 -13.61 -4.15
N GLU A 43 -25.29 -14.43 -4.88
CA GLU A 43 -26.31 -15.32 -4.32
C GLU A 43 -25.71 -16.52 -3.57
N GLN A 44 -24.54 -17.00 -3.98
CA GLN A 44 -23.89 -18.19 -3.42
C GLN A 44 -22.67 -17.87 -2.56
N VAL A 45 -22.02 -16.71 -2.76
CA VAL A 45 -20.74 -16.33 -2.15
C VAL A 45 -20.88 -14.97 -1.52
N SER A 46 -20.77 -14.88 -0.20
CA SER A 46 -20.77 -13.62 0.52
C SER A 46 -19.43 -12.90 0.38
N VAL A 47 -19.39 -11.59 0.75
CA VAL A 47 -18.13 -10.82 0.83
C VAL A 47 -17.15 -11.46 1.81
N ALA A 48 -17.65 -12.03 2.91
CA ALA A 48 -16.85 -12.74 3.89
C ALA A 48 -16.21 -14.01 3.29
N ASP A 49 -16.97 -14.76 2.50
CA ASP A 49 -16.45 -15.95 1.80
C ASP A 49 -15.40 -15.58 0.76
N MET A 50 -15.61 -14.49 0.01
CA MET A 50 -14.62 -13.97 -0.93
C MET A 50 -13.31 -13.56 -0.20
N ARG A 51 -13.41 -13.00 1.00
CA ARG A 51 -12.23 -12.67 1.81
C ARG A 51 -11.54 -13.94 2.31
N ALA A 52 -12.29 -14.86 2.88
CA ALA A 52 -11.76 -16.14 3.38
C ALA A 52 -11.06 -16.94 2.27
N ALA A 53 -11.62 -16.96 1.05
CA ALA A 53 -11.01 -17.60 -0.10
C ALA A 53 -9.65 -16.97 -0.48
N ARG A 54 -9.50 -15.65 -0.41
CA ARG A 54 -8.21 -14.97 -0.62
C ARG A 54 -7.18 -15.32 0.46
N GLU A 55 -7.61 -15.37 1.71
CA GLU A 55 -6.74 -15.77 2.84
C GLU A 55 -6.31 -17.24 2.73
N GLU A 56 -7.21 -18.11 2.30
CA GLU A 56 -6.91 -19.52 2.03
C GLU A 56 -5.89 -19.64 0.90
N LEU A 57 -6.09 -18.92 -0.21
CA LEU A 57 -5.17 -18.90 -1.35
C LEU A 57 -3.79 -18.40 -0.94
N ALA A 58 -3.71 -17.32 -0.15
CA ALA A 58 -2.45 -16.79 0.35
C ALA A 58 -1.69 -17.80 1.22
N ARG A 59 -2.42 -18.62 2.00
CA ARG A 59 -1.81 -19.70 2.79
C ARG A 59 -1.39 -20.90 1.95
N ALA A 60 -2.17 -21.23 0.92
CA ALA A 60 -1.86 -22.34 0.01
C ALA A 60 -0.70 -22.01 -0.94
N GLU A 61 -0.57 -20.74 -1.31
CA GLU A 61 0.45 -20.23 -2.23
C GLU A 61 1.29 -19.12 -1.58
N PRO A 62 2.16 -19.43 -0.60
CA PRO A 62 2.93 -18.42 0.13
C PRO A 62 3.80 -17.52 -0.76
N HIS A 63 4.27 -18.05 -1.90
CA HIS A 63 5.07 -17.30 -2.88
C HIS A 63 4.28 -16.20 -3.59
N ASN A 64 2.94 -16.27 -3.61
CA ASN A 64 2.03 -15.27 -4.17
C ASN A 64 1.29 -14.46 -3.10
N ALA A 65 1.51 -14.75 -1.81
CA ALA A 65 0.76 -14.13 -0.70
C ALA A 65 0.92 -12.60 -0.64
N HIS A 66 2.01 -12.06 -1.18
CA HIS A 66 2.29 -10.63 -1.27
C HIS A 66 1.50 -9.91 -2.38
N ASP A 67 1.00 -10.64 -3.39
CA ASP A 67 0.31 -10.07 -4.55
C ASP A 67 -1.21 -10.02 -4.32
N VAL A 68 -1.69 -8.95 -3.70
CA VAL A 68 -3.13 -8.75 -3.44
C VAL A 68 -3.98 -8.69 -4.72
N THR A 69 -3.39 -8.32 -5.86
CA THR A 69 -4.05 -8.35 -7.18
C THR A 69 -4.24 -9.78 -7.66
N TYR A 70 -3.18 -10.59 -7.60
CA TYR A 70 -3.23 -12.02 -7.93
C TYR A 70 -4.29 -12.74 -7.08
N LEU A 71 -4.23 -12.55 -5.76
CA LEU A 71 -5.17 -13.20 -4.84
C LEU A 71 -6.63 -12.85 -5.15
N ARG A 72 -6.89 -11.59 -5.50
CA ARG A 72 -8.26 -11.15 -5.83
C ARG A 72 -8.72 -11.68 -7.18
N LEU A 73 -7.89 -11.59 -8.21
CA LEU A 73 -8.22 -12.10 -9.54
C LEU A 73 -8.48 -13.60 -9.50
N THR A 74 -7.57 -14.39 -8.94
CA THR A 74 -7.72 -15.85 -8.82
C THR A 74 -8.95 -16.24 -7.99
N GLY A 75 -9.24 -15.50 -6.92
CA GLY A 75 -10.48 -15.70 -6.16
C GLY A 75 -11.74 -15.44 -6.99
N LEU A 76 -11.76 -14.37 -7.77
CA LEU A 76 -12.88 -14.04 -8.66
C LEU A 76 -13.03 -15.06 -9.80
N GLU A 77 -11.93 -15.54 -10.40
CA GLU A 77 -11.92 -16.60 -11.42
C GLU A 77 -12.50 -17.89 -10.88
N ARG A 78 -12.11 -18.29 -9.66
CA ARG A 78 -12.64 -19.46 -8.98
C ARG A 78 -14.16 -19.35 -8.78
N HIS A 79 -14.64 -18.25 -8.22
CA HIS A 79 -16.07 -18.03 -7.99
C HIS A 79 -16.85 -17.94 -9.30
N ALA A 80 -16.30 -17.31 -10.35
CA ALA A 80 -16.92 -17.29 -11.66
C ALA A 80 -17.11 -18.71 -12.21
N ARG A 81 -16.08 -19.53 -12.16
CA ARG A 81 -16.11 -20.93 -12.62
C ARG A 81 -17.11 -21.77 -11.83
N GLU A 82 -17.08 -21.70 -10.49
CA GLU A 82 -17.97 -22.44 -9.60
C GLU A 82 -19.45 -22.07 -9.82
N CYS A 83 -19.73 -20.80 -10.15
CA CYS A 83 -21.07 -20.32 -10.49
C CYS A 83 -21.44 -20.46 -11.98
N GLY A 84 -20.59 -21.09 -12.82
CA GLY A 84 -20.85 -21.35 -14.23
C GLY A 84 -20.77 -20.12 -15.12
N TYR A 85 -19.91 -19.16 -14.79
CA TYR A 85 -19.52 -18.03 -15.65
C TYR A 85 -18.17 -18.26 -16.31
N GLN A 86 -17.89 -17.49 -17.36
CA GLN A 86 -16.57 -17.48 -18.00
C GLN A 86 -15.55 -16.76 -17.13
N GLU A 87 -14.28 -17.17 -17.21
CA GLU A 87 -13.20 -16.61 -16.38
C GLU A 87 -12.88 -15.15 -16.70
N ASP A 88 -13.16 -14.67 -17.92
CA ASP A 88 -12.96 -13.28 -18.33
C ASP A 88 -13.77 -12.26 -17.49
N ILE A 89 -14.84 -12.72 -16.85
CA ILE A 89 -15.63 -11.96 -15.88
C ILE A 89 -14.76 -11.44 -14.73
N ALA A 90 -13.77 -12.22 -14.29
CA ALA A 90 -12.91 -11.86 -13.17
C ALA A 90 -12.10 -10.58 -13.45
N ALA A 91 -11.53 -10.47 -14.65
CA ALA A 91 -10.77 -9.27 -15.03
C ALA A 91 -11.66 -8.03 -15.08
N ARG A 92 -12.90 -8.15 -15.58
CA ARG A 92 -13.87 -7.04 -15.62
C ARG A 92 -14.32 -6.63 -14.22
N ALA A 93 -14.62 -7.61 -13.37
CA ALA A 93 -14.99 -7.38 -11.97
C ALA A 93 -13.84 -6.73 -11.18
N PHE A 94 -12.62 -7.19 -11.40
CA PHE A 94 -11.42 -6.62 -10.77
C PHE A 94 -11.18 -5.17 -11.22
N GLU A 95 -11.39 -4.84 -12.49
CA GLU A 95 -11.23 -3.45 -12.96
C GLU A 95 -12.21 -2.49 -12.27
N VAL A 96 -13.46 -2.92 -12.01
CA VAL A 96 -14.43 -2.15 -11.23
C VAL A 96 -13.93 -1.93 -9.79
N PHE A 97 -13.41 -2.98 -9.17
CA PHE A 97 -12.80 -2.87 -7.85
C PHE A 97 -11.62 -1.90 -7.86
N LEU A 98 -10.68 -2.07 -8.81
CA LEU A 98 -9.45 -1.27 -8.88
C LEU A 98 -9.75 0.21 -9.16
N ALA A 99 -10.73 0.50 -10.02
CA ALA A 99 -11.16 1.87 -10.26
C ALA A 99 -11.63 2.54 -8.96
N ALA A 100 -12.50 1.88 -8.19
CA ALA A 100 -12.97 2.38 -6.91
C ALA A 100 -11.88 2.41 -5.82
N ARG A 101 -10.92 1.47 -5.86
CA ARG A 101 -9.75 1.42 -4.97
C ARG A 101 -8.82 2.62 -5.18
N CYS A 102 -8.81 3.20 -6.37
CA CYS A 102 -8.01 4.38 -6.69
C CYS A 102 -8.75 5.71 -6.44
N GLU A 103 -10.03 5.69 -6.07
CA GLU A 103 -10.77 6.88 -5.64
C GLU A 103 -10.46 7.22 -4.18
N VAL A 104 -9.22 7.61 -3.89
CA VAL A 104 -8.78 7.95 -2.54
C VAL A 104 -9.07 9.41 -2.21
N GLU A 105 -9.34 9.69 -0.94
CA GLU A 105 -9.35 11.04 -0.40
C GLU A 105 -7.97 11.33 0.21
N ILE A 106 -7.11 11.99 -0.58
CA ILE A 106 -5.76 12.36 -0.13
C ILE A 106 -5.88 13.35 1.02
N LEU A 107 -5.19 13.06 2.14
CA LEU A 107 -5.24 13.92 3.33
C LEU A 107 -4.69 15.33 3.02
N PRO A 108 -5.26 16.39 3.61
CA PRO A 108 -4.98 17.79 3.21
C PRO A 108 -3.52 18.21 3.35
N ASP A 109 -2.79 17.62 4.30
CA ASP A 109 -1.37 17.88 4.57
C ASP A 109 -0.43 17.25 3.53
N VAL A 110 -0.87 16.24 2.78
CA VAL A 110 -0.02 15.40 1.93
C VAL A 110 0.55 16.17 0.74
N ARG A 111 -0.31 16.69 -0.15
CA ARG A 111 0.16 17.36 -1.36
C ARG A 111 1.09 18.55 -1.10
N PRO A 112 0.79 19.46 -0.16
CA PRO A 112 1.70 20.55 0.18
C PRO A 112 3.04 20.06 0.74
N ALA A 113 3.02 19.01 1.59
CA ALA A 113 4.24 18.46 2.18
C ALA A 113 5.10 17.75 1.13
N LEU A 114 4.51 16.92 0.25
CA LEU A 114 5.25 16.28 -0.85
C LEU A 114 5.91 17.31 -1.76
N ALA A 115 5.19 18.41 -2.08
CA ALA A 115 5.76 19.50 -2.89
C ALA A 115 6.93 20.23 -2.20
N ARG A 116 6.92 20.35 -0.87
CA ARG A 116 8.02 20.92 -0.09
C ARG A 116 9.21 19.96 -0.03
N LEU A 117 8.96 18.72 0.37
CA LEU A 117 9.97 17.67 0.50
C LEU A 117 10.67 17.38 -0.84
N GLY A 118 9.92 17.33 -1.93
CA GLY A 118 10.47 17.08 -3.27
C GLY A 118 11.42 18.15 -3.80
N ARG A 119 11.55 19.31 -3.12
CA ARG A 119 12.56 20.32 -3.46
C ARG A 119 13.94 19.98 -2.90
N ALA A 120 14.00 19.18 -1.85
CA ALA A 120 15.23 18.85 -1.13
C ALA A 120 15.60 17.37 -1.22
N PHE A 121 14.63 16.49 -1.43
CA PHE A 121 14.81 15.04 -1.40
C PHE A 121 14.22 14.39 -2.65
N ALA A 122 14.81 13.27 -3.09
CA ALA A 122 14.12 12.35 -4.00
C ALA A 122 12.95 11.71 -3.24
N LEU A 123 11.74 11.75 -3.81
CA LEU A 123 10.58 11.10 -3.20
C LEU A 123 10.33 9.74 -3.84
N ALA A 124 9.98 8.78 -3.01
CA ALA A 124 9.61 7.44 -3.47
C ALA A 124 8.39 6.89 -2.72
N SER A 125 7.76 5.87 -3.26
CA SER A 125 6.72 5.10 -2.58
C SER A 125 7.01 3.61 -2.60
N LEU A 126 6.63 2.91 -1.52
CA LEU A 126 6.71 1.46 -1.42
C LEU A 126 5.51 0.94 -0.64
N SER A 127 4.60 0.21 -1.29
CA SER A 127 3.34 -0.25 -0.70
C SER A 127 3.14 -1.75 -0.88
N ASN A 128 2.48 -2.38 0.10
CA ASN A 128 1.94 -3.74 -0.04
C ASN A 128 0.61 -3.77 -0.80
N GLY A 129 -0.02 -2.62 -1.00
CA GLY A 129 -1.27 -2.47 -1.72
C GLY A 129 -1.10 -2.43 -3.24
N ASN A 130 -2.22 -2.24 -3.92
CA ASN A 130 -2.30 -2.17 -5.38
C ASN A 130 -2.92 -0.86 -5.88
N ALA A 131 -2.82 0.21 -5.11
CA ALA A 131 -3.24 1.54 -5.55
C ALA A 131 -2.39 2.00 -6.75
N ASP A 132 -3.04 2.52 -7.78
CA ASP A 132 -2.40 3.06 -8.97
C ASP A 132 -2.24 4.58 -8.81
N LEU A 133 -1.01 5.03 -8.60
CA LEU A 133 -0.71 6.44 -8.36
C LEU A 133 -1.03 7.34 -9.56
N ALA A 134 -1.00 6.82 -10.80
CA ALA A 134 -1.38 7.58 -11.98
C ALA A 134 -2.90 7.86 -11.97
N ARG A 135 -3.71 6.86 -11.61
CA ARG A 135 -5.17 7.04 -11.44
C ARG A 135 -5.51 8.00 -10.29
N ILE A 136 -4.68 8.02 -9.25
CA ILE A 136 -4.85 8.90 -8.08
C ILE A 136 -4.35 10.34 -8.37
N GLY A 137 -3.49 10.52 -9.38
CA GLY A 137 -2.86 11.80 -9.71
C GLY A 137 -1.77 12.18 -8.71
N LEU A 138 -0.96 11.21 -8.29
CA LEU A 138 0.21 11.37 -7.42
C LEU A 138 1.50 10.79 -8.03
N ASP A 139 1.45 10.16 -9.20
CA ASP A 139 2.59 9.55 -9.87
C ASP A 139 3.74 10.53 -10.08
N SER A 140 3.44 11.76 -10.51
CA SER A 140 4.44 12.80 -10.75
C SER A 140 5.16 13.32 -9.50
N ALA A 141 4.66 13.00 -8.30
CA ALA A 141 5.29 13.38 -7.04
C ALA A 141 6.48 12.48 -6.68
N PHE A 142 6.55 11.28 -7.23
CA PHE A 142 7.52 10.26 -6.87
C PHE A 142 8.46 9.93 -8.01
N ALA A 143 9.77 9.95 -7.74
CA ALA A 143 10.79 9.53 -8.68
C ALA A 143 10.77 8.00 -8.89
N VAL A 144 10.45 7.26 -7.82
CA VAL A 144 10.32 5.80 -7.81
C VAL A 144 9.04 5.41 -7.08
N SER A 145 8.26 4.50 -7.67
CA SER A 145 7.05 3.94 -7.05
C SER A 145 7.05 2.43 -7.22
N LEU A 146 7.08 1.72 -6.11
CA LEU A 146 7.11 0.27 -6.07
C LEU A 146 5.95 -0.30 -5.26
N ASN A 147 5.47 -1.46 -5.67
CA ASN A 147 4.53 -2.24 -4.89
C ASN A 147 4.98 -3.70 -4.75
N ALA A 148 4.36 -4.43 -3.84
CA ALA A 148 4.72 -5.81 -3.52
C ALA A 148 4.69 -6.72 -4.77
N ARG A 149 3.72 -6.55 -5.67
CA ARG A 149 3.62 -7.31 -6.91
C ARG A 149 4.83 -7.10 -7.83
N GLN A 150 5.27 -5.85 -8.02
CA GLN A 150 6.42 -5.52 -8.88
C GLN A 150 7.73 -6.07 -8.32
N ILE A 151 7.85 -6.12 -6.99
CA ILE A 151 9.05 -6.62 -6.30
C ILE A 151 9.06 -8.16 -6.23
N GLY A 152 7.89 -8.79 -6.23
CA GLY A 152 7.74 -10.21 -5.92
C GLY A 152 7.87 -10.51 -4.41
N ALA A 153 7.66 -9.49 -3.56
CA ALA A 153 7.71 -9.56 -2.10
C ALA A 153 6.91 -8.42 -1.47
N GLY A 154 6.46 -8.61 -0.24
CA GLY A 154 5.80 -7.57 0.55
C GLY A 154 6.58 -7.21 1.80
N LYS A 155 6.42 -5.99 2.30
CA LYS A 155 6.88 -5.63 3.65
C LYS A 155 6.27 -6.62 4.66
N PRO A 156 7.01 -7.10 5.66
CA PRO A 156 8.29 -6.59 6.16
C PRO A 156 9.56 -7.20 5.53
N GLU A 157 9.48 -7.89 4.39
CA GLU A 157 10.66 -8.52 3.80
C GLU A 157 11.73 -7.47 3.44
N ARG A 158 12.95 -7.72 3.88
CA ARG A 158 14.12 -6.84 3.70
C ARG A 158 14.36 -6.46 2.23
N ARG A 159 14.14 -7.43 1.31
CA ARG A 159 14.32 -7.20 -0.15
C ARG A 159 13.42 -6.10 -0.73
N CYS A 160 12.30 -5.73 -0.05
CA CYS A 160 11.46 -4.62 -0.48
C CYS A 160 12.22 -3.28 -0.37
N PHE A 161 12.91 -3.09 0.73
CA PHE A 161 13.69 -1.88 1.00
C PHE A 161 15.01 -1.86 0.23
N GLU A 162 15.66 -3.02 0.04
CA GLU A 162 16.83 -3.18 -0.81
C GLU A 162 16.49 -2.82 -2.26
N ARG A 163 15.38 -3.35 -2.80
CA ARG A 163 14.92 -2.99 -4.15
C ARG A 163 14.61 -1.50 -4.28
N LEU A 164 14.00 -0.88 -3.28
CA LEU A 164 13.76 0.56 -3.25
C LEU A 164 15.08 1.36 -3.30
N ALA A 165 16.07 0.95 -2.52
CA ALA A 165 17.39 1.57 -2.49
C ALA A 165 18.10 1.44 -3.85
N ASP A 166 18.05 0.27 -4.47
CA ASP A 166 18.62 0.00 -5.81
C ASP A 166 17.98 0.89 -6.88
N GLU A 167 16.65 1.01 -6.90
CA GLU A 167 15.93 1.86 -7.87
C GLU A 167 16.23 3.36 -7.68
N LEU A 168 16.48 3.78 -6.44
CA LEU A 168 16.89 5.15 -6.13
C LEU A 168 18.40 5.40 -6.40
N GLY A 169 19.20 4.36 -6.57
CA GLY A 169 20.66 4.47 -6.66
C GLY A 169 21.28 4.98 -5.36
N LEU A 170 20.70 4.60 -4.20
CA LEU A 170 21.11 5.05 -2.87
C LEU A 170 21.44 3.86 -1.98
N LEU A 171 22.12 4.12 -0.87
CA LEU A 171 22.29 3.16 0.20
C LEU A 171 21.09 3.27 1.18
N PRO A 172 20.70 2.17 1.84
CA PRO A 172 19.61 2.20 2.82
C PRO A 172 19.72 3.31 3.87
N PRO A 173 20.90 3.63 4.46
CA PRO A 173 21.02 4.72 5.43
C PRO A 173 20.70 6.12 4.91
N ASP A 174 20.74 6.32 3.57
CA ASP A 174 20.43 7.59 2.91
C ASP A 174 18.91 7.78 2.71
N ILE A 175 18.09 6.78 3.05
CA ILE A 175 16.65 6.76 2.85
C ILE A 175 15.94 6.87 4.20
N LEU A 176 15.04 7.85 4.33
CA LEU A 176 14.06 7.92 5.40
C LEU A 176 12.76 7.28 4.93
N TYR A 177 12.42 6.14 5.49
CA TYR A 177 11.15 5.47 5.20
C TYR A 177 10.07 5.92 6.18
N VAL A 178 8.91 6.30 5.66
CA VAL A 178 7.77 6.87 6.40
C VAL A 178 6.56 5.97 6.23
N GLY A 179 5.99 5.46 7.32
CA GLY A 179 4.78 4.64 7.27
C GLY A 179 4.05 4.60 8.59
N ASP A 180 2.81 4.09 8.57
CA ASP A 180 1.93 4.07 9.73
C ASP A 180 2.07 2.79 10.56
N ASP A 181 2.49 1.68 9.98
CA ASP A 181 2.60 0.40 10.67
C ASP A 181 3.96 0.24 11.38
N PRO A 182 3.96 0.07 12.72
CA PRO A 182 5.21 -0.12 13.49
C PRO A 182 6.04 -1.32 13.04
N TRP A 183 5.42 -2.42 12.59
CA TRP A 183 6.10 -3.65 12.19
C TRP A 183 6.46 -3.67 10.70
N LEU A 184 5.47 -3.42 9.83
CA LEU A 184 5.65 -3.53 8.39
C LEU A 184 6.49 -2.39 7.81
N ASP A 185 6.43 -1.21 8.42
CA ASP A 185 7.11 -0.02 7.93
C ASP A 185 8.35 0.29 8.76
N VAL A 186 8.15 0.60 10.05
CA VAL A 186 9.21 1.18 10.88
C VAL A 186 10.28 0.14 11.23
N ALA A 187 9.87 -0.97 11.86
CA ALA A 187 10.81 -2.02 12.26
C ALA A 187 11.47 -2.67 11.04
N ALA A 188 10.71 -2.90 9.97
CA ALA A 188 11.22 -3.50 8.74
C ALA A 188 12.22 -2.60 8.01
N ALA A 189 11.93 -1.29 7.86
CA ALA A 189 12.87 -0.33 7.28
C ALA A 189 14.19 -0.28 8.06
N ARG A 190 14.11 -0.23 9.39
CA ARG A 190 15.29 -0.24 10.27
C ARG A 190 16.09 -1.53 10.13
N ALA A 191 15.43 -2.69 10.07
CA ALA A 191 16.09 -3.97 9.85
C ALA A 191 16.80 -4.06 8.49
N ALA A 192 16.30 -3.34 7.49
CA ALA A 192 16.94 -3.17 6.20
C ALA A 192 18.07 -2.13 6.17
N GLY A 193 18.25 -1.36 7.26
CA GLY A 193 19.29 -0.33 7.40
C GLY A 193 18.83 1.07 7.00
N CYS A 194 17.56 1.27 6.67
CA CYS A 194 16.98 2.59 6.42
C CYS A 194 16.78 3.37 7.72
N ARG A 195 16.69 4.69 7.62
CA ARG A 195 16.09 5.55 8.65
C ARG A 195 14.58 5.36 8.63
N SER A 196 13.92 5.63 9.76
CA SER A 196 12.48 5.39 9.90
C SER A 196 11.75 6.56 10.53
N ALA A 197 10.57 6.86 9.98
CA ALA A 197 9.61 7.79 10.58
C ALA A 197 8.25 7.10 10.74
N TRP A 198 7.74 7.09 11.96
CA TRP A 198 6.41 6.61 12.22
C TRP A 198 5.37 7.68 11.98
N MET A 199 4.50 7.48 11.00
CA MET A 199 3.35 8.32 10.73
C MET A 199 2.20 7.96 11.67
N ASN A 200 2.16 8.56 12.85
CA ASN A 200 1.17 8.26 13.89
C ASN A 200 -0.03 9.22 13.84
N ARG A 201 -0.82 9.15 12.79
CA ARG A 201 -2.01 10.00 12.60
C ARG A 201 -3.10 9.79 13.64
N ARG A 202 -3.16 8.59 14.23
CA ARG A 202 -4.22 8.18 15.17
C ARG A 202 -3.81 8.31 16.64
N ALA A 203 -2.64 8.88 16.94
CA ALA A 203 -2.09 8.98 18.28
C ALA A 203 -2.07 7.63 19.04
N SER A 204 -1.78 6.55 18.32
CA SER A 204 -1.67 5.20 18.88
C SER A 204 -0.44 5.08 19.79
N PRO A 205 -0.47 4.23 20.82
CA PRO A 205 0.73 3.95 21.61
C PRO A 205 1.75 3.18 20.77
N TRP A 206 3.04 3.47 20.97
CA TRP A 206 4.11 2.69 20.35
C TRP A 206 4.18 1.29 21.00
N PRO A 207 4.35 0.21 20.20
CA PRO A 207 4.55 -1.13 20.74
C PRO A 207 5.81 -1.22 21.59
N ALA A 208 5.67 -1.65 22.85
CA ALA A 208 6.76 -1.66 23.82
C ALA A 208 7.91 -2.64 23.44
N GLU A 209 7.60 -3.65 22.66
CA GLU A 209 8.54 -4.67 22.17
C GLU A 209 9.41 -4.21 21.00
N LEU A 210 9.07 -3.10 20.35
CA LEU A 210 9.83 -2.55 19.23
C LEU A 210 10.78 -1.44 19.69
N ALA A 211 11.97 -1.41 19.10
CA ALA A 211 12.85 -0.24 19.22
C ALA A 211 12.19 0.99 18.59
N PRO A 212 12.29 2.18 19.21
CA PRO A 212 11.59 3.37 18.72
C PRO A 212 12.01 3.75 17.30
N ALA A 213 11.11 4.39 16.56
CA ALA A 213 11.42 5.03 15.28
C ALA A 213 12.44 6.16 15.47
N ASP A 214 13.17 6.52 14.41
CA ASP A 214 14.08 7.67 14.45
C ASP A 214 13.29 8.99 14.55
N LEU A 215 12.09 9.04 13.95
CA LEU A 215 11.10 10.11 14.10
C LEU A 215 9.72 9.53 14.39
N SER A 216 8.89 10.32 15.07
CA SER A 216 7.44 10.10 15.15
C SER A 216 6.73 11.39 14.80
N VAL A 217 5.83 11.35 13.83
CA VAL A 217 5.10 12.50 13.30
C VAL A 217 3.62 12.19 13.18
N ARG A 218 2.79 13.22 13.29
CA ARG A 218 1.32 13.09 13.23
C ARG A 218 0.77 13.30 11.82
N ASP A 219 1.54 14.01 10.98
CA ASP A 219 1.15 14.34 9.60
C ASP A 219 2.40 14.67 8.75
N CYS A 220 2.20 14.79 7.44
CA CYS A 220 3.29 15.10 6.52
C CYS A 220 3.80 16.54 6.66
N SER A 221 3.00 17.47 7.19
CA SER A 221 3.45 18.86 7.44
C SER A 221 4.48 18.92 8.57
N GLU A 222 4.24 18.14 9.64
CA GLU A 222 5.20 17.99 10.75
C GLU A 222 6.50 17.33 10.25
N LEU A 223 6.38 16.27 9.43
CA LEU A 223 7.55 15.65 8.80
C LEU A 223 8.37 16.65 7.99
N ALA A 224 7.72 17.43 7.10
CA ALA A 224 8.40 18.44 6.29
C ALA A 224 9.07 19.52 7.14
N ALA A 225 8.43 19.96 8.23
CA ALA A 225 9.01 20.93 9.16
C ALA A 225 10.25 20.38 9.89
N LEU A 226 10.21 19.12 10.36
CA LEU A 226 11.35 18.48 11.02
C LEU A 226 12.54 18.23 10.08
N LEU A 227 12.29 18.05 8.79
CA LEU A 227 13.33 17.90 7.77
C LEU A 227 13.83 19.25 7.20
N GLY A 228 13.33 20.38 7.71
CA GLY A 228 13.83 21.72 7.39
C GLY A 228 13.39 22.22 6.00
N THR A 229 12.26 21.73 5.48
CA THR A 229 11.73 22.10 4.16
C THR A 229 10.48 22.97 4.26
#